data_2907cbe96ed7060e04e1f74bc9adb206
#
_entry.id   2907cbe96ed7060e04e1f74bc9adb206
#
_cell.length_a   1.000
_cell.length_b   1.000
_cell.length_c   1.000
_cell.angle_alpha   90.00
_cell.angle_beta   90.00
_cell.angle_gamma   90.00
#
_symmetry.space_group_name_H-M   'P 1'
#
loop_
_entity.id
_entity.type
_entity.pdbx_description
1 polymer ?
#
loop_
_entity_poly.entity_id
_entity_poly.type
_entity_poly.pdbx_seq_one_letter_code
_entity_poly.pdbx_strand_id
1 'polypeptide(L)'
;MSIVIIRQDDKIESWKKAIQSYDATLEVYSYLEPHDKEKVEVALVWKHPIGSLKNYPNLVYLASMGAGVDFIFEDTSAPLAIPITRVVDRQLAIDMSEHVLALILNYLKGLDSYKVNQTKKIWKPTPYKRIADVRVGILGLGVLGTQVGQDLAKVGFTVQGWANAHKELQNIKSYAGKNELNLFLNTTDILVCLLPLTEATTGILNKQMFAQLPKNAYLINVARGGHLVDQDLRDFINNQHISGASLDVYHEEPLPKDHFFWNFDEILMTPHHASVSDTNSVVPQIVENYQRMQAGLPLFNLVSKNKGY
;
A
#
# COMPACT_ATOMS: atom_id res chain seq x y z
N MET A 1 -6.85 -30.15 1.02
CA MET A 1 -6.69 -28.78 1.53
C MET A 1 -8.02 -28.11 1.62
N SER A 2 -8.36 -27.61 2.79
CA SER A 2 -9.59 -26.87 3.01
C SER A 2 -9.25 -25.41 3.34
N ILE A 3 -9.81 -24.49 2.57
CA ILE A 3 -9.50 -23.05 2.61
C ILE A 3 -10.73 -22.28 3.04
N VAL A 4 -10.59 -21.33 3.96
CA VAL A 4 -11.60 -20.31 4.21
C VAL A 4 -11.15 -18.95 3.69
N ILE A 5 -12.04 -18.23 3.02
CA ILE A 5 -11.84 -16.84 2.60
C ILE A 5 -12.56 -15.94 3.61
N ILE A 6 -11.79 -15.04 4.26
CA ILE A 6 -12.30 -14.10 5.26
C ILE A 6 -11.98 -12.68 4.81
N ARG A 7 -13.00 -12.00 4.26
CA ARG A 7 -12.92 -10.60 3.82
C ARG A 7 -14.31 -9.96 3.89
N GLN A 8 -14.35 -8.64 4.09
CA GLN A 8 -15.61 -7.92 4.36
C GLN A 8 -16.23 -7.26 3.12
N ASP A 9 -15.60 -7.39 1.95
CA ASP A 9 -16.13 -6.88 0.70
C ASP A 9 -16.83 -7.98 -0.14
N ASP A 10 -17.39 -7.60 -1.28
CA ASP A 10 -18.15 -8.44 -2.20
C ASP A 10 -17.30 -9.39 -3.08
N LYS A 11 -15.96 -9.44 -2.88
CA LYS A 11 -15.04 -10.18 -3.75
C LYS A 11 -14.83 -11.65 -3.38
N ILE A 12 -15.49 -12.18 -2.35
CA ILE A 12 -15.31 -13.58 -1.90
C ILE A 12 -15.51 -14.56 -3.06
N GLU A 13 -16.62 -14.42 -3.80
CA GLU A 13 -16.97 -15.36 -4.87
C GLU A 13 -15.97 -15.36 -6.03
N SER A 14 -15.38 -14.21 -6.37
CA SER A 14 -14.36 -14.14 -7.41
C SER A 14 -13.11 -14.93 -7.03
N TRP A 15 -12.68 -14.83 -5.78
CA TRP A 15 -11.55 -15.58 -5.25
C TRP A 15 -11.84 -17.07 -5.14
N LYS A 16 -13.04 -17.45 -4.67
CA LYS A 16 -13.48 -18.85 -4.59
C LYS A 16 -13.44 -19.51 -5.97
N LYS A 17 -14.01 -18.84 -6.98
CA LYS A 17 -13.96 -19.32 -8.38
C LYS A 17 -12.55 -19.44 -8.91
N ALA A 18 -11.68 -18.47 -8.65
CA ALA A 18 -10.30 -18.51 -9.13
C ALA A 18 -9.51 -19.69 -8.51
N ILE A 19 -9.67 -19.95 -7.20
CA ILE A 19 -9.03 -21.08 -6.53
C ILE A 19 -9.55 -22.41 -7.08
N GLN A 20 -10.87 -22.57 -7.21
CA GLN A 20 -11.48 -23.78 -7.76
C GLN A 20 -11.15 -23.99 -9.24
N SER A 21 -10.97 -22.93 -10.02
CA SER A 21 -10.50 -23.02 -11.41
C SER A 21 -9.04 -23.42 -11.51
N TYR A 22 -8.22 -23.05 -10.52
CA TYR A 22 -6.82 -23.45 -10.46
C TYR A 22 -6.66 -24.92 -10.05
N ASP A 23 -7.42 -25.36 -9.04
CA ASP A 23 -7.45 -26.75 -8.59
C ASP A 23 -8.85 -27.10 -8.04
N ALA A 24 -9.62 -27.87 -8.83
CA ALA A 24 -10.98 -28.27 -8.50
C ALA A 24 -11.08 -29.23 -7.27
N THR A 25 -9.97 -29.78 -6.83
CA THR A 25 -9.92 -30.68 -5.66
C THR A 25 -9.89 -29.91 -4.32
N LEU A 26 -9.69 -28.59 -4.36
CA LEU A 26 -9.64 -27.73 -3.18
C LEU A 26 -11.04 -27.43 -2.66
N GLU A 27 -11.24 -27.66 -1.39
CA GLU A 27 -12.45 -27.25 -0.68
C GLU A 27 -12.32 -25.79 -0.26
N VAL A 28 -13.12 -24.90 -0.82
CA VAL A 28 -13.04 -23.46 -0.58
C VAL A 28 -14.36 -22.94 -0.04
N TYR A 29 -14.31 -22.30 1.11
CA TYR A 29 -15.47 -21.78 1.83
C TYR A 29 -15.40 -20.26 1.99
N SER A 30 -16.55 -19.62 1.92
CA SER A 30 -16.75 -18.29 2.50
C SER A 30 -16.88 -18.41 4.01
N TYR A 31 -16.31 -17.50 4.78
CA TYR A 31 -16.56 -17.47 6.23
C TYR A 31 -18.02 -17.17 6.60
N LEU A 32 -18.82 -16.68 5.63
CA LEU A 32 -20.24 -16.36 5.77
C LEU A 32 -21.16 -17.57 5.52
N GLU A 33 -20.67 -18.64 4.88
CA GLU A 33 -21.47 -19.83 4.60
C GLU A 33 -21.25 -20.92 5.66
N PRO A 34 -22.26 -21.78 5.90
CA PRO A 34 -22.13 -22.94 6.80
C PRO A 34 -21.06 -23.91 6.26
N HIS A 35 -20.10 -24.28 7.09
CA HIS A 35 -19.08 -25.28 6.80
C HIS A 35 -18.46 -25.82 8.08
N ASP A 36 -17.78 -26.95 7.97
CA ASP A 36 -17.06 -27.57 9.08
C ASP A 36 -15.74 -26.81 9.34
N LYS A 37 -15.75 -26.00 10.39
CA LYS A 37 -14.61 -25.14 10.75
C LYS A 37 -13.39 -25.93 11.25
N GLU A 38 -13.60 -27.14 11.75
CA GLU A 38 -12.52 -28.00 12.23
C GLU A 38 -11.69 -28.60 11.07
N LYS A 39 -12.26 -28.65 9.86
CA LYS A 39 -11.55 -29.12 8.67
C LYS A 39 -10.69 -28.06 8.01
N VAL A 40 -10.90 -26.79 8.36
CA VAL A 40 -10.19 -25.67 7.70
C VAL A 40 -8.74 -25.59 8.17
N GLU A 41 -7.82 -25.68 7.24
CA GLU A 41 -6.38 -25.64 7.47
C GLU A 41 -5.74 -24.30 7.05
N VAL A 42 -6.34 -23.60 6.07
CA VAL A 42 -5.80 -22.38 5.49
C VAL A 42 -6.83 -21.26 5.56
N ALA A 43 -6.42 -20.08 6.04
CA ALA A 43 -7.24 -18.87 5.93
C ALA A 43 -6.59 -17.87 4.96
N LEU A 44 -7.36 -17.47 3.95
CA LEU A 44 -7.05 -16.34 3.08
C LEU A 44 -7.74 -15.12 3.64
N VAL A 45 -6.98 -14.09 3.99
CA VAL A 45 -7.49 -12.95 4.75
C VAL A 45 -7.23 -11.61 4.07
N TRP A 46 -8.23 -10.73 4.13
CA TRP A 46 -8.13 -9.33 3.78
C TRP A 46 -9.05 -8.50 4.66
N LYS A 47 -8.48 -7.66 5.53
CA LYS A 47 -9.26 -6.85 6.49
C LYS A 47 -10.37 -7.69 7.17
N HIS A 48 -9.99 -8.87 7.67
CA HIS A 48 -10.93 -9.79 8.32
C HIS A 48 -11.51 -9.19 9.61
N PRO A 49 -12.74 -9.55 10.01
CA PRO A 49 -13.28 -9.13 11.30
C PRO A 49 -12.38 -9.60 12.44
N ILE A 50 -12.05 -8.70 13.37
CA ILE A 50 -11.24 -9.03 14.54
C ILE A 50 -11.89 -10.21 15.31
N GLY A 51 -11.08 -11.19 15.66
CA GLY A 51 -11.51 -12.40 16.35
C GLY A 51 -12.11 -13.49 15.46
N SER A 52 -12.32 -13.25 14.16
CA SER A 52 -12.92 -14.25 13.27
C SER A 52 -12.05 -15.50 13.09
N LEU A 53 -10.75 -15.37 13.18
CA LEU A 53 -9.80 -16.48 13.06
C LEU A 53 -9.88 -17.51 14.19
N LYS A 54 -10.37 -17.11 15.38
CA LYS A 54 -10.60 -18.04 16.50
C LYS A 54 -11.58 -19.17 16.20
N ASN A 55 -12.43 -18.97 15.20
CA ASN A 55 -13.42 -19.96 14.80
C ASN A 55 -12.80 -21.17 14.08
N TYR A 56 -11.52 -21.14 13.77
CA TYR A 56 -10.81 -22.14 12.97
C TYR A 56 -9.63 -22.73 13.77
N PRO A 57 -9.89 -23.74 14.64
CA PRO A 57 -8.92 -24.24 15.61
C PRO A 57 -7.72 -24.97 14.97
N ASN A 58 -7.91 -25.49 13.75
CA ASN A 58 -6.90 -26.30 13.07
C ASN A 58 -6.16 -25.55 11.95
N LEU A 59 -6.18 -24.20 11.99
CA LEU A 59 -5.38 -23.41 11.04
C LEU A 59 -3.90 -23.70 11.19
N VAL A 60 -3.25 -24.00 10.08
CA VAL A 60 -1.80 -24.24 9.99
C VAL A 60 -1.10 -23.19 9.13
N TYR A 61 -1.86 -22.35 8.41
CA TYR A 61 -1.32 -21.37 7.49
C TYR A 61 -2.27 -20.18 7.29
N LEU A 62 -1.72 -18.97 7.36
CA LEU A 62 -2.42 -17.71 7.01
C LEU A 62 -1.80 -17.10 5.76
N ALA A 63 -2.63 -16.71 4.79
CA ALA A 63 -2.19 -15.99 3.62
C ALA A 63 -2.93 -14.64 3.50
N SER A 64 -2.19 -13.54 3.48
CA SER A 64 -2.74 -12.24 3.08
C SER A 64 -3.08 -12.27 1.60
N MET A 65 -4.24 -11.73 1.24
CA MET A 65 -4.67 -11.58 -0.16
C MET A 65 -4.06 -10.34 -0.84
N GLY A 66 -3.20 -9.60 -0.12
CA GLY A 66 -2.51 -8.40 -0.59
C GLY A 66 -1.06 -8.34 -0.12
N ALA A 67 -0.37 -7.25 -0.48
CA ALA A 67 1.02 -7.01 -0.10
C ALA A 67 1.20 -6.64 1.38
N GLY A 68 0.20 -6.01 2.01
CA GLY A 68 0.21 -5.64 3.42
C GLY A 68 -0.33 -6.74 4.33
N VAL A 69 0.12 -6.75 5.56
CA VAL A 69 -0.25 -7.75 6.60
C VAL A 69 -0.58 -7.10 7.95
N ASP A 70 -0.55 -5.79 8.01
CA ASP A 70 -0.81 -4.96 9.20
C ASP A 70 -2.09 -5.38 9.93
N PHE A 71 -3.18 -5.56 9.20
CA PHE A 71 -4.49 -5.97 9.73
C PHE A 71 -4.49 -7.36 10.40
N ILE A 72 -3.53 -8.24 10.08
CA ILE A 72 -3.37 -9.54 10.77
C ILE A 72 -2.75 -9.33 12.15
N PHE A 73 -1.80 -8.41 12.26
CA PHE A 73 -1.14 -8.10 13.54
C PHE A 73 -2.01 -7.21 14.46
N GLU A 74 -2.96 -6.46 13.90
CA GLU A 74 -3.97 -5.71 14.66
C GLU A 74 -4.95 -6.64 15.38
N ASP A 75 -5.21 -7.83 14.85
CA ASP A 75 -6.01 -8.85 15.52
C ASP A 75 -5.18 -9.59 16.58
N THR A 76 -5.26 -9.10 17.82
CA THR A 76 -4.55 -9.73 18.97
C THR A 76 -4.94 -11.19 19.21
N SER A 77 -5.99 -11.66 18.55
CA SER A 77 -6.48 -13.03 18.64
C SER A 77 -6.02 -13.94 17.50
N ALA A 78 -5.32 -13.38 16.50
CA ALA A 78 -4.81 -14.14 15.37
C ALA A 78 -3.80 -15.20 15.85
N PRO A 79 -3.78 -16.40 15.25
CA PRO A 79 -2.84 -17.47 15.62
C PRO A 79 -1.44 -17.17 15.05
N LEU A 80 -0.76 -16.16 15.62
CA LEU A 80 0.55 -15.71 15.13
C LEU A 80 1.67 -16.76 15.26
N ALA A 81 1.42 -17.92 15.86
CA ALA A 81 2.39 -19.02 15.93
C ALA A 81 2.61 -19.70 14.56
N ILE A 82 1.55 -19.76 13.72
CA ILE A 82 1.60 -20.39 12.41
C ILE A 82 2.25 -19.48 11.34
N PRO A 83 2.72 -20.04 10.20
CA PRO A 83 3.27 -19.25 9.10
C PRO A 83 2.25 -18.25 8.54
N ILE A 84 2.73 -17.05 8.21
CA ILE A 84 1.97 -15.98 7.55
C ILE A 84 2.72 -15.60 6.28
N THR A 85 2.05 -15.58 5.13
CA THR A 85 2.63 -15.09 3.88
C THR A 85 1.85 -13.90 3.35
N ARG A 86 2.52 -13.12 2.50
CA ARG A 86 1.92 -11.99 1.81
C ARG A 86 2.04 -12.14 0.29
N VAL A 87 1.26 -11.35 -0.44
CA VAL A 87 1.40 -11.30 -1.89
C VAL A 87 2.66 -10.52 -2.26
N VAL A 88 3.46 -11.13 -3.12
CA VAL A 88 4.50 -10.46 -3.91
C VAL A 88 4.21 -10.79 -5.35
N ASP A 89 3.69 -9.81 -6.08
CA ASP A 89 3.26 -9.98 -7.44
C ASP A 89 3.81 -8.85 -8.32
N ARG A 90 4.26 -9.23 -9.53
CA ARG A 90 4.85 -8.29 -10.49
C ARG A 90 3.81 -7.32 -11.02
N GLN A 91 2.61 -7.79 -11.36
CA GLN A 91 1.56 -6.93 -11.90
C GLN A 91 1.12 -5.91 -10.86
N LEU A 92 0.94 -6.33 -9.62
CA LEU A 92 0.61 -5.44 -8.50
C LEU A 92 1.66 -4.32 -8.34
N ALA A 93 2.95 -4.63 -8.55
CA ALA A 93 4.01 -3.62 -8.49
C ALA A 93 3.99 -2.67 -9.70
N ILE A 94 3.63 -3.16 -10.88
CA ILE A 94 3.46 -2.35 -12.10
C ILE A 94 2.26 -1.41 -11.92
N ASP A 95 1.10 -1.92 -11.51
CA ASP A 95 -0.12 -1.11 -11.30
C ASP A 95 0.14 0.02 -10.28
N MET A 96 0.84 -0.29 -9.18
CA MET A 96 1.26 0.72 -8.21
C MET A 96 2.15 1.79 -8.84
N SER A 97 3.08 1.39 -9.70
CA SER A 97 3.98 2.31 -10.39
C SER A 97 3.23 3.22 -11.36
N GLU A 98 2.31 2.67 -12.14
CA GLU A 98 1.45 3.42 -13.05
C GLU A 98 0.57 4.41 -12.31
N HIS A 99 -0.03 4.00 -11.19
CA HIS A 99 -0.86 4.88 -10.36
C HIS A 99 -0.05 6.05 -9.80
N VAL A 100 1.11 5.78 -9.19
CA VAL A 100 1.99 6.83 -8.65
C VAL A 100 2.46 7.78 -9.76
N LEU A 101 2.85 7.27 -10.93
CA LEU A 101 3.23 8.10 -12.08
C LEU A 101 2.06 8.99 -12.53
N ALA A 102 0.84 8.45 -12.60
CA ALA A 102 -0.35 9.22 -12.97
C ALA A 102 -0.61 10.36 -11.98
N LEU A 103 -0.51 10.11 -10.66
CA LEU A 103 -0.66 11.14 -9.62
C LEU A 103 0.40 12.23 -9.73
N ILE A 104 1.67 11.84 -9.94
CA ILE A 104 2.77 12.80 -10.11
C ILE A 104 2.54 13.68 -11.34
N LEU A 105 2.21 13.08 -12.49
CA LEU A 105 1.98 13.83 -13.73
C LEU A 105 0.75 14.72 -13.63
N ASN A 106 -0.33 14.27 -12.99
CA ASN A 106 -1.51 15.07 -12.70
C ASN A 106 -1.13 16.33 -11.91
N TYR A 107 -0.39 16.18 -10.80
CA TYR A 107 0.09 17.30 -10.00
C TYR A 107 1.00 18.24 -10.80
N LEU A 108 2.03 17.72 -11.48
CA LEU A 108 2.99 18.55 -12.22
C LEU A 108 2.36 19.34 -13.35
N LYS A 109 1.31 18.81 -13.99
CA LYS A 109 0.62 19.43 -15.12
C LYS A 109 -0.62 20.22 -14.70
N GLY A 110 -1.05 20.12 -13.45
CA GLY A 110 -2.21 20.83 -12.90
C GLY A 110 -3.53 20.41 -13.57
N LEU A 111 -3.69 19.10 -13.89
CA LEU A 111 -4.86 18.63 -14.64
C LEU A 111 -6.16 18.81 -13.84
N ASP A 112 -6.12 18.67 -12.51
CA ASP A 112 -7.28 18.91 -11.64
C ASP A 112 -7.74 20.37 -11.72
N SER A 113 -6.80 21.33 -11.71
CA SER A 113 -7.10 22.74 -11.87
C SER A 113 -7.78 23.03 -13.22
N TYR A 114 -7.36 22.37 -14.31
CA TYR A 114 -8.01 22.51 -15.61
C TYR A 114 -9.39 21.87 -15.61
N LYS A 115 -9.61 20.79 -14.89
CA LYS A 115 -10.94 20.19 -14.73
C LYS A 115 -11.91 21.17 -14.04
N VAL A 116 -11.45 21.86 -12.98
CA VAL A 116 -12.21 22.91 -12.31
C VAL A 116 -12.44 24.11 -13.26
N ASN A 117 -11.40 24.56 -13.98
CA ASN A 117 -11.52 25.65 -14.93
C ASN A 117 -12.52 25.34 -16.06
N GLN A 118 -12.57 24.07 -16.51
CA GLN A 118 -13.55 23.64 -17.52
C GLN A 118 -15.00 23.86 -17.05
N THR A 119 -15.32 23.51 -15.79
CA THR A 119 -16.67 23.71 -15.23
C THR A 119 -17.03 25.19 -15.13
N LYS A 120 -16.03 26.04 -14.87
CA LYS A 120 -16.17 27.52 -14.78
C LYS A 120 -16.04 28.22 -16.12
N LYS A 121 -15.82 27.51 -17.23
CA LYS A 121 -15.57 28.07 -18.58
C LYS A 121 -14.39 29.06 -18.61
N ILE A 122 -13.35 28.81 -17.81
CA ILE A 122 -12.14 29.63 -17.74
C ILE A 122 -11.08 29.06 -18.67
N TRP A 123 -10.61 29.85 -19.64
CA TRP A 123 -9.49 29.52 -20.53
C TRP A 123 -8.23 30.24 -20.04
N LYS A 124 -7.50 29.58 -19.11
CA LYS A 124 -6.29 30.17 -18.51
C LYS A 124 -5.22 29.10 -18.36
N PRO A 125 -4.06 29.21 -19.04
CA PRO A 125 -2.94 28.33 -18.81
C PRO A 125 -2.32 28.58 -17.42
N THR A 126 -1.84 27.51 -16.78
CA THR A 126 -1.11 27.56 -15.51
C THR A 126 0.35 27.17 -15.73
N PRO A 127 1.31 27.76 -15.01
CA PRO A 127 2.69 27.29 -15.00
C PRO A 127 2.76 25.82 -14.58
N TYR A 128 3.63 25.07 -15.18
CA TYR A 128 3.86 23.66 -14.83
C TYR A 128 5.35 23.37 -14.57
N LYS A 129 5.64 22.37 -13.77
CA LYS A 129 7.00 21.88 -13.53
C LYS A 129 7.37 20.82 -14.56
N ARG A 130 8.65 20.78 -14.95
CA ARG A 130 9.18 19.72 -15.81
C ARG A 130 9.64 18.54 -14.96
N ILE A 131 9.63 17.35 -15.52
CA ILE A 131 10.11 16.11 -14.87
C ILE A 131 11.56 16.27 -14.39
N ALA A 132 12.42 16.88 -15.23
CA ALA A 132 13.82 17.04 -14.92
C ALA A 132 14.10 18.00 -13.75
N ASP A 133 13.15 18.89 -13.42
CA ASP A 133 13.31 19.89 -12.36
C ASP A 133 12.78 19.39 -11.00
N VAL A 134 12.34 18.12 -10.92
CA VAL A 134 11.67 17.56 -9.75
C VAL A 134 12.40 16.32 -9.26
N ARG A 135 12.65 16.28 -7.95
CA ARG A 135 13.20 15.11 -7.27
C ARG A 135 12.11 14.35 -6.52
N VAL A 136 11.91 13.10 -6.89
CA VAL A 136 10.96 12.21 -6.24
C VAL A 136 11.68 11.39 -5.16
N GLY A 137 11.20 11.48 -3.92
CA GLY A 137 11.67 10.70 -2.79
C GLY A 137 10.67 9.59 -2.43
N ILE A 138 11.15 8.36 -2.32
CA ILE A 138 10.34 7.19 -1.99
C ILE A 138 10.67 6.74 -0.57
N LEU A 139 9.71 6.82 0.35
CA LEU A 139 9.79 6.19 1.65
C LEU A 139 9.39 4.71 1.53
N GLY A 140 10.38 3.83 1.65
CA GLY A 140 10.19 2.39 1.55
C GLY A 140 10.63 1.81 0.20
N LEU A 141 11.89 1.35 0.15
CA LEU A 141 12.45 0.64 -1.02
C LEU A 141 12.24 -0.88 -0.92
N GLY A 142 11.00 -1.31 -0.64
CA GLY A 142 10.55 -2.69 -0.78
C GLY A 142 10.31 -3.08 -2.25
N VAL A 143 9.57 -4.16 -2.49
CA VAL A 143 9.25 -4.60 -3.87
C VAL A 143 8.54 -3.50 -4.64
N LEU A 144 7.46 -2.93 -4.08
CA LEU A 144 6.68 -1.88 -4.72
C LEU A 144 7.50 -0.59 -4.90
N GLY A 145 8.15 -0.11 -3.85
CA GLY A 145 8.91 1.14 -3.92
C GLY A 145 10.13 1.07 -4.85
N THR A 146 10.75 -0.11 -4.98
CA THR A 146 11.83 -0.32 -5.96
C THR A 146 11.29 -0.26 -7.39
N GLN A 147 10.16 -0.91 -7.68
CA GLN A 147 9.53 -0.87 -9.00
C GLN A 147 9.13 0.57 -9.36
N VAL A 148 8.41 1.26 -8.47
CA VAL A 148 8.02 2.67 -8.66
C VAL A 148 9.24 3.54 -8.95
N GLY A 149 10.31 3.40 -8.15
CA GLY A 149 11.52 4.19 -8.34
C GLY A 149 12.22 3.94 -9.67
N GLN A 150 12.32 2.70 -10.08
CA GLN A 150 12.93 2.31 -11.37
C GLN A 150 12.13 2.85 -12.56
N ASP A 151 10.82 2.78 -12.51
CA ASP A 151 9.97 3.25 -13.61
C ASP A 151 9.96 4.78 -13.69
N LEU A 152 9.90 5.48 -12.55
CA LEU A 152 10.05 6.93 -12.52
C LEU A 152 11.42 7.38 -13.06
N ALA A 153 12.51 6.68 -12.73
CA ALA A 153 13.82 6.96 -13.27
C ALA A 153 13.90 6.75 -14.80
N LYS A 154 13.25 5.71 -15.35
CA LYS A 154 13.14 5.47 -16.80
C LYS A 154 12.38 6.59 -17.52
N VAL A 155 11.37 7.18 -16.88
CA VAL A 155 10.61 8.33 -17.41
C VAL A 155 11.45 9.62 -17.39
N GLY A 156 12.54 9.67 -16.61
CA GLY A 156 13.46 10.80 -16.54
C GLY A 156 13.40 11.62 -15.26
N PHE A 157 12.72 11.14 -14.21
CA PHE A 157 12.76 11.77 -12.90
C PHE A 157 14.12 11.56 -12.22
N THR A 158 14.56 12.54 -11.41
CA THR A 158 15.60 12.31 -10.42
C THR A 158 14.95 11.60 -9.23
N VAL A 159 15.37 10.35 -8.98
CA VAL A 159 14.75 9.50 -7.94
C VAL A 159 15.73 9.25 -6.82
N GLN A 160 15.23 9.34 -5.61
CA GLN A 160 15.90 8.92 -4.39
C GLN A 160 14.96 8.10 -3.51
N GLY A 161 15.49 7.25 -2.64
CA GLY A 161 14.66 6.46 -1.76
C GLY A 161 15.30 6.23 -0.40
N TRP A 162 14.46 6.04 0.61
CA TRP A 162 14.88 5.78 1.97
C TRP A 162 14.37 4.41 2.45
N ALA A 163 15.21 3.68 3.18
CA ALA A 163 14.88 2.39 3.78
C ALA A 163 15.66 2.19 5.10
N ASN A 164 15.41 1.07 5.81
CA ASN A 164 16.16 0.74 7.03
C ASN A 164 17.64 0.44 6.77
N ALA A 165 17.97 -0.04 5.57
CA ALA A 165 19.35 -0.32 5.11
C ALA A 165 19.52 0.18 3.69
N HIS A 166 20.76 0.55 3.33
CA HIS A 166 21.12 0.92 1.97
C HIS A 166 20.78 -0.18 0.97
N LYS A 167 20.38 0.25 -0.22
CA LYS A 167 20.13 -0.62 -1.36
C LYS A 167 20.92 -0.16 -2.57
N GLU A 168 21.55 -1.09 -3.25
CA GLU A 168 22.19 -0.83 -4.54
C GLU A 168 21.14 -0.93 -5.64
N LEU A 169 20.66 0.21 -6.11
CA LEU A 169 19.63 0.32 -7.13
C LEU A 169 20.10 1.24 -8.24
N GLN A 170 19.96 0.78 -9.48
CA GLN A 170 20.35 1.57 -10.64
C GLN A 170 19.48 2.82 -10.76
N ASN A 171 20.12 3.99 -10.92
CA ASN A 171 19.49 5.30 -11.09
C ASN A 171 18.61 5.77 -9.90
N ILE A 172 18.76 5.18 -8.72
CA ILE A 172 18.08 5.59 -7.50
C ILE A 172 19.13 5.83 -6.42
N LYS A 173 19.19 7.06 -5.90
CA LYS A 173 20.05 7.36 -4.76
C LYS A 173 19.41 6.79 -3.49
N SER A 174 20.09 5.85 -2.83
CA SER A 174 19.62 5.21 -1.61
C SER A 174 20.11 5.94 -0.36
N TYR A 175 19.20 6.13 0.59
CA TYR A 175 19.46 6.61 1.94
C TYR A 175 18.99 5.58 2.97
N ALA A 176 19.63 5.52 4.13
CA ALA A 176 19.31 4.51 5.13
C ALA A 176 19.29 5.04 6.56
N GLY A 177 18.39 4.46 7.35
CA GLY A 177 18.30 4.68 8.78
C GLY A 177 17.94 6.11 9.19
N LYS A 178 17.91 6.34 10.51
CA LYS A 178 17.49 7.64 11.07
C LYS A 178 18.46 8.79 10.72
N ASN A 179 19.74 8.50 10.63
CA ASN A 179 20.76 9.54 10.43
C ASN A 179 20.71 10.19 9.04
N GLU A 180 20.22 9.48 8.03
CA GLU A 180 20.14 9.99 6.67
C GLU A 180 18.73 10.45 6.28
N LEU A 181 17.73 10.25 7.14
CA LEU A 181 16.34 10.63 6.86
C LEU A 181 16.22 12.13 6.54
N ASN A 182 16.84 12.99 7.34
CA ASN A 182 16.80 14.44 7.10
C ASN A 182 17.49 14.84 5.78
N LEU A 183 18.61 14.19 5.44
CA LEU A 183 19.31 14.44 4.17
C LEU A 183 18.43 14.05 2.97
N PHE A 184 17.69 12.95 3.10
CA PHE A 184 16.72 12.50 2.11
C PHE A 184 15.56 13.51 1.98
N LEU A 185 14.93 13.91 3.10
CA LEU A 185 13.77 14.78 3.11
C LEU A 185 14.07 16.19 2.57
N ASN A 186 15.18 16.79 2.99
CA ASN A 186 15.55 18.17 2.63
C ASN A 186 15.70 18.41 1.11
N THR A 187 15.80 17.35 0.34
CA THR A 187 15.98 17.41 -1.12
C THR A 187 14.83 16.75 -1.88
N THR A 188 13.71 16.43 -1.22
CA THR A 188 12.55 15.73 -1.80
C THR A 188 11.46 16.71 -2.17
N ASP A 189 11.17 16.90 -3.47
CA ASP A 189 10.09 17.78 -3.94
C ASP A 189 8.74 17.07 -3.92
N ILE A 190 8.71 15.77 -4.23
CA ILE A 190 7.52 14.91 -4.14
C ILE A 190 7.87 13.70 -3.27
N LEU A 191 7.18 13.56 -2.15
CA LEU A 191 7.37 12.45 -1.22
C LEU A 191 6.31 11.38 -1.45
N VAL A 192 6.73 10.16 -1.79
CA VAL A 192 5.86 8.99 -1.98
C VAL A 192 6.05 8.02 -0.82
N CYS A 193 4.99 7.72 -0.08
CA CYS A 193 5.00 6.73 0.99
C CYS A 193 4.57 5.35 0.48
N LEU A 194 5.48 4.37 0.64
CA LEU A 194 5.30 2.94 0.34
C LEU A 194 5.85 2.06 1.48
N LEU A 195 5.88 2.61 2.69
CA LEU A 195 6.31 1.89 3.90
C LEU A 195 5.27 0.83 4.32
N PRO A 196 5.68 -0.27 4.94
CA PRO A 196 4.77 -1.11 5.70
C PRO A 196 4.29 -0.36 6.95
N LEU A 197 3.02 -0.54 7.34
CA LEU A 197 2.53 0.00 8.61
C LEU A 197 3.00 -0.88 9.76
N THR A 198 3.74 -0.28 10.67
CA THR A 198 4.28 -0.90 11.88
C THR A 198 4.25 0.14 13.00
N GLU A 199 4.50 -0.26 14.24
CA GLU A 199 4.63 0.68 15.35
C GLU A 199 5.66 1.80 15.06
N ALA A 200 6.78 1.46 14.42
CA ALA A 200 7.83 2.41 14.07
C ALA A 200 7.48 3.38 12.93
N THR A 201 6.47 3.05 12.12
CA THR A 201 6.06 3.85 10.95
C THR A 201 4.68 4.48 11.10
N THR A 202 3.94 4.12 12.16
CA THR A 202 2.68 4.77 12.50
C THR A 202 2.90 6.26 12.77
N GLY A 203 2.13 7.11 12.09
CA GLY A 203 2.23 8.56 12.22
C GLY A 203 3.57 9.15 11.74
N ILE A 204 4.32 8.45 10.90
CA ILE A 204 5.62 8.94 10.40
C ILE A 204 5.48 10.19 9.52
N LEU A 205 4.38 10.31 8.76
CA LEU A 205 4.03 11.47 7.96
C LEU A 205 3.37 12.53 8.86
N ASN A 206 4.19 13.28 9.57
CA ASN A 206 3.79 14.23 10.60
C ASN A 206 4.51 15.58 10.45
N LYS A 207 4.19 16.53 11.34
CA LYS A 207 4.77 17.87 11.32
C LYS A 207 6.30 17.90 11.34
N GLN A 208 6.96 16.97 12.08
CA GLN A 208 8.41 16.91 12.12
C GLN A 208 8.98 16.54 10.75
N MET A 209 8.38 15.58 10.06
CA MET A 209 8.77 15.17 8.72
C MET A 209 8.46 16.26 7.70
N PHE A 210 7.27 16.84 7.74
CA PHE A 210 6.86 17.90 6.80
C PHE A 210 7.75 19.13 6.90
N ALA A 211 8.18 19.52 8.10
CA ALA A 211 9.09 20.63 8.31
C ALA A 211 10.49 20.43 7.70
N GLN A 212 10.88 19.18 7.42
CA GLN A 212 12.16 18.87 6.75
C GLN A 212 12.05 18.90 5.22
N LEU A 213 10.85 18.85 4.66
CA LEU A 213 10.66 18.92 3.22
C LEU A 213 10.87 20.36 2.71
N PRO A 214 11.31 20.54 1.46
CA PRO A 214 11.34 21.85 0.83
C PRO A 214 9.94 22.50 0.81
N LYS A 215 9.90 23.83 0.85
CA LYS A 215 8.64 24.56 0.66
C LYS A 215 7.97 24.19 -0.67
N ASN A 216 6.67 24.03 -0.68
CA ASN A 216 5.86 23.56 -1.80
C ASN A 216 6.14 22.10 -2.20
N ALA A 217 6.65 21.27 -1.30
CA ALA A 217 6.69 19.84 -1.52
C ALA A 217 5.27 19.26 -1.66
N TYR A 218 5.15 18.12 -2.33
CA TYR A 218 3.90 17.40 -2.54
C TYR A 218 3.96 16.01 -1.90
N LEU A 219 2.88 15.59 -1.26
CA LEU A 219 2.80 14.28 -0.60
C LEU A 219 1.97 13.30 -1.44
N ILE A 220 2.44 12.06 -1.55
CA ILE A 220 1.64 10.93 -2.08
C ILE A 220 1.66 9.81 -1.05
N ASN A 221 0.49 9.44 -0.53
CA ASN A 221 0.37 8.29 0.36
C ASN A 221 -0.47 7.20 -0.30
N VAL A 222 0.19 6.14 -0.75
CA VAL A 222 -0.41 4.94 -1.36
C VAL A 222 -0.08 3.69 -0.54
N ALA A 223 0.30 3.87 0.72
CA ALA A 223 0.67 2.79 1.64
C ALA A 223 -0.47 2.43 2.60
N ARG A 224 -0.61 3.19 3.72
CA ARG A 224 -1.70 3.06 4.71
C ARG A 224 -2.05 4.43 5.29
N GLY A 225 -3.32 4.61 5.66
CA GLY A 225 -3.79 5.82 6.34
C GLY A 225 -3.06 6.06 7.66
N GLY A 226 -2.80 5.02 8.44
CA GLY A 226 -2.09 5.10 9.72
C GLY A 226 -0.66 5.67 9.67
N HIS A 227 -0.07 5.85 8.49
CA HIS A 227 1.19 6.59 8.36
C HIS A 227 1.03 8.10 8.53
N LEU A 228 -0.13 8.65 8.21
CA LEU A 228 -0.39 10.09 8.16
C LEU A 228 -0.98 10.60 9.47
N VAL A 229 -0.52 11.75 9.92
CA VAL A 229 -1.20 12.57 10.91
C VAL A 229 -2.02 13.62 10.16
N ASP A 230 -3.31 13.36 9.96
CA ASP A 230 -4.21 14.15 9.10
C ASP A 230 -4.22 15.64 9.47
N GLN A 231 -4.22 15.91 10.78
CA GLN A 231 -4.20 17.28 11.29
C GLN A 231 -2.92 18.04 10.90
N ASP A 232 -1.77 17.37 10.98
CA ASP A 232 -0.49 17.97 10.62
C ASP A 232 -0.46 18.29 9.11
N LEU A 233 -0.96 17.39 8.26
CA LEU A 233 -1.07 17.66 6.81
C LEU A 233 -1.95 18.88 6.54
N ARG A 234 -3.12 18.97 7.17
CA ARG A 234 -4.03 20.12 7.05
C ARG A 234 -3.32 21.43 7.39
N ASP A 235 -2.62 21.46 8.51
CA ASP A 235 -1.96 22.66 8.99
C ASP A 235 -0.81 23.09 8.04
N PHE A 236 -0.06 22.12 7.48
CA PHE A 236 1.02 22.40 6.54
C PHE A 236 0.54 22.81 5.13
N ILE A 237 -0.63 22.33 4.69
CA ILE A 237 -1.28 22.84 3.46
C ILE A 237 -1.76 24.28 3.69
N ASN A 238 -2.49 24.55 4.79
CA ASN A 238 -2.99 25.88 5.12
C ASN A 238 -1.87 26.92 5.22
N ASN A 239 -0.70 26.54 5.75
CA ASN A 239 0.47 27.39 5.83
C ASN A 239 1.29 27.45 4.52
N GLN A 240 0.83 26.82 3.46
CA GLN A 240 1.49 26.77 2.15
C GLN A 240 2.93 26.24 2.20
N HIS A 241 3.25 25.37 3.17
CA HIS A 241 4.52 24.67 3.22
C HIS A 241 4.48 23.40 2.36
N ILE A 242 3.39 22.62 2.48
CA ILE A 242 3.05 21.53 1.57
C ILE A 242 2.03 22.06 0.55
N SER A 243 2.31 21.84 -0.74
CA SER A 243 1.48 22.36 -1.83
C SER A 243 0.19 21.58 -2.05
N GLY A 244 0.10 20.37 -1.49
CA GLY A 244 -1.05 19.47 -1.60
C GLY A 244 -0.64 18.01 -1.41
N ALA A 245 -1.61 17.12 -1.57
CA ALA A 245 -1.40 15.69 -1.44
C ALA A 245 -2.26 14.87 -2.40
N SER A 246 -1.79 13.65 -2.75
CA SER A 246 -2.62 12.58 -3.28
C SER A 246 -2.69 11.45 -2.25
N LEU A 247 -3.89 11.12 -1.82
CA LEU A 247 -4.13 10.11 -0.80
C LEU A 247 -4.99 8.99 -1.39
N ASP A 248 -4.47 7.76 -1.35
CA ASP A 248 -5.23 6.56 -1.76
C ASP A 248 -5.74 5.77 -0.55
N VAL A 249 -5.27 6.13 0.65
CA VAL A 249 -5.51 5.38 1.89
C VAL A 249 -5.83 6.31 3.06
N TYR A 250 -6.69 5.83 3.98
CA TYR A 250 -7.24 6.62 5.09
C TYR A 250 -7.25 5.83 6.38
N HIS A 251 -7.41 6.51 7.53
CA HIS A 251 -7.53 5.86 8.83
C HIS A 251 -8.80 5.02 8.92
N GLU A 252 -9.90 5.53 8.37
CA GLU A 252 -11.18 4.84 8.25
C GLU A 252 -11.54 4.75 6.77
N GLU A 253 -11.91 3.56 6.31
CA GLU A 253 -12.28 3.28 4.93
C GLU A 253 -13.59 2.48 4.87
N PRO A 254 -14.63 3.00 4.19
CA PRO A 254 -14.68 4.25 3.40
C PRO A 254 -14.50 5.51 4.24
N LEU A 255 -13.84 6.54 3.65
CA LEU A 255 -13.63 7.82 4.34
C LEU A 255 -14.99 8.44 4.76
N PRO A 256 -15.18 8.81 6.04
CA PRO A 256 -16.42 9.43 6.51
C PRO A 256 -16.80 10.67 5.71
N LYS A 257 -18.11 10.82 5.43
CA LYS A 257 -18.61 11.93 4.57
C LYS A 257 -18.38 13.32 5.16
N ASP A 258 -18.20 13.42 6.45
CA ASP A 258 -17.90 14.66 7.19
C ASP A 258 -16.40 14.89 7.40
N HIS A 259 -15.54 14.02 6.89
CA HIS A 259 -14.10 14.20 7.00
C HIS A 259 -13.65 15.46 6.25
N PHE A 260 -12.78 16.24 6.88
CA PHE A 260 -12.39 17.55 6.36
C PHE A 260 -11.61 17.48 5.02
N PHE A 261 -10.98 16.36 4.67
CA PHE A 261 -10.28 16.21 3.39
C PHE A 261 -11.18 16.46 2.18
N TRP A 262 -12.47 16.17 2.28
CA TRP A 262 -13.44 16.43 1.20
C TRP A 262 -13.53 17.92 0.79
N ASN A 263 -13.09 18.83 1.66
CA ASN A 263 -13.17 20.27 1.45
C ASN A 263 -11.83 20.92 1.04
N PHE A 264 -10.80 20.11 0.74
CA PHE A 264 -9.48 20.59 0.31
C PHE A 264 -9.29 20.34 -1.18
N ASP A 265 -9.28 21.42 -1.99
CA ASP A 265 -8.99 21.36 -3.42
C ASP A 265 -7.54 20.90 -3.70
N GLU A 266 -6.64 21.04 -2.72
CA GLU A 266 -5.24 20.62 -2.78
C GLU A 266 -5.04 19.13 -2.51
N ILE A 267 -6.09 18.40 -2.11
CA ILE A 267 -6.03 16.95 -1.81
C ILE A 267 -6.79 16.18 -2.89
N LEU A 268 -6.04 15.44 -3.70
CA LEU A 268 -6.62 14.44 -4.60
C LEU A 268 -6.82 13.12 -3.83
N MET A 269 -8.04 12.59 -3.89
CA MET A 269 -8.40 11.36 -3.17
C MET A 269 -8.76 10.23 -4.13
N THR A 270 -8.23 9.03 -3.88
CA THR A 270 -8.63 7.78 -4.54
C THR A 270 -9.04 6.73 -3.49
N PRO A 271 -9.95 5.79 -3.81
CA PRO A 271 -10.59 4.93 -2.81
C PRO A 271 -9.84 3.62 -2.56
N HIS A 272 -8.56 3.68 -2.14
CA HIS A 272 -7.67 2.55 -1.88
C HIS A 272 -7.64 1.58 -3.08
N HIS A 273 -7.30 2.13 -4.25
CA HIS A 273 -7.34 1.42 -5.53
C HIS A 273 -6.06 1.57 -6.36
N ALA A 274 -4.97 2.01 -5.73
CA ALA A 274 -3.69 2.22 -6.39
C ALA A 274 -3.14 0.95 -7.04
N SER A 275 -3.41 -0.21 -6.43
CA SER A 275 -3.02 -1.51 -6.96
C SER A 275 -3.91 -2.61 -6.39
N VAL A 276 -4.42 -3.50 -7.25
CA VAL A 276 -5.34 -4.57 -6.88
C VAL A 276 -4.73 -5.92 -7.21
N SER A 277 -4.76 -6.84 -6.24
CA SER A 277 -4.25 -8.20 -6.45
C SER A 277 -5.06 -8.93 -7.53
N ASP A 278 -4.37 -9.41 -8.57
CA ASP A 278 -4.97 -10.29 -9.57
C ASP A 278 -5.03 -11.72 -9.04
N THR A 279 -6.24 -12.28 -9.03
CA THR A 279 -6.46 -13.65 -8.52
C THR A 279 -5.69 -14.70 -9.31
N ASN A 280 -5.49 -14.49 -10.63
CA ASN A 280 -4.80 -15.47 -11.49
C ASN A 280 -3.30 -15.56 -11.16
N SER A 281 -2.67 -14.47 -10.75
CA SER A 281 -1.26 -14.47 -10.37
C SER A 281 -1.04 -14.84 -8.89
N VAL A 282 -2.01 -14.56 -8.03
CA VAL A 282 -1.89 -14.73 -6.57
C VAL A 282 -2.28 -16.13 -6.11
N VAL A 283 -3.35 -16.72 -6.68
CA VAL A 283 -3.82 -18.05 -6.28
C VAL A 283 -2.73 -19.13 -6.40
N PRO A 284 -1.92 -19.20 -7.47
CA PRO A 284 -0.81 -20.16 -7.56
C PRO A 284 0.17 -20.03 -6.39
N GLN A 285 0.53 -18.81 -5.97
CA GLN A 285 1.45 -18.59 -4.85
C GLN A 285 0.92 -19.15 -3.52
N ILE A 286 -0.39 -19.02 -3.31
CA ILE A 286 -1.05 -19.49 -2.08
C ILE A 286 -1.08 -21.01 -2.05
N VAL A 287 -1.51 -21.64 -3.13
CA VAL A 287 -1.60 -23.10 -3.24
C VAL A 287 -0.20 -23.73 -3.18
N GLU A 288 0.77 -23.17 -3.89
CA GLU A 288 2.15 -23.64 -3.84
C GLU A 288 2.75 -23.53 -2.42
N ASN A 289 2.51 -22.42 -1.72
CA ASN A 289 2.98 -22.27 -0.34
C ASN A 289 2.38 -23.33 0.60
N TYR A 290 1.12 -23.68 0.45
CA TYR A 290 0.53 -24.78 1.20
C TYR A 290 1.20 -26.12 0.87
N GLN A 291 1.41 -26.43 -0.40
CA GLN A 291 2.10 -27.66 -0.83
C GLN A 291 3.55 -27.71 -0.30
N ARG A 292 4.26 -26.58 -0.34
CA ARG A 292 5.62 -26.46 0.23
C ARG A 292 5.64 -26.70 1.72
N MET A 293 4.65 -26.17 2.44
CA MET A 293 4.51 -26.41 3.88
C MET A 293 4.30 -27.89 4.19
N GLN A 294 3.42 -28.56 3.45
CA GLN A 294 3.20 -30.00 3.59
C GLN A 294 4.46 -30.84 3.30
N ALA A 295 5.28 -30.37 2.38
CA ALA A 295 6.54 -31.00 2.01
C ALA A 295 7.73 -30.62 2.93
N GLY A 296 7.50 -29.78 3.95
CA GLY A 296 8.56 -29.28 4.83
C GLY A 296 9.55 -28.32 4.14
N LEU A 297 9.15 -27.72 3.00
CA LEU A 297 9.98 -26.78 2.24
C LEU A 297 9.77 -25.34 2.72
N PRO A 298 10.77 -24.46 2.56
CA PRO A 298 10.63 -23.04 2.87
C PRO A 298 9.50 -22.38 2.08
N LEU A 299 8.67 -21.56 2.74
CA LEU A 299 7.60 -20.82 2.10
C LEU A 299 8.13 -19.60 1.36
N PHE A 300 7.49 -19.24 0.25
CA PHE A 300 7.71 -17.96 -0.43
C PHE A 300 7.02 -16.83 0.32
N ASN A 301 7.64 -15.65 0.31
CA ASN A 301 7.05 -14.42 0.84
C ASN A 301 6.59 -14.51 2.30
N LEU A 302 7.32 -15.30 3.09
CA LEU A 302 7.07 -15.45 4.52
C LEU A 302 7.24 -14.10 5.23
N VAL A 303 6.26 -13.76 6.04
CA VAL A 303 6.25 -12.53 6.84
C VAL A 303 7.16 -12.68 8.05
N SER A 304 8.01 -11.68 8.28
CA SER A 304 8.80 -11.60 9.50
C SER A 304 7.96 -11.05 10.65
N LYS A 305 7.57 -11.90 11.58
CA LYS A 305 6.74 -11.51 12.74
C LYS A 305 7.40 -10.42 13.59
N ASN A 306 8.73 -10.46 13.73
CA ASN A 306 9.49 -9.45 14.49
C ASN A 306 9.51 -8.08 13.79
N LYS A 307 9.36 -8.04 12.47
CA LYS A 307 9.34 -6.79 11.69
C LYS A 307 7.92 -6.31 11.40
N GLY A 308 6.91 -7.19 11.50
CA GLY A 308 5.52 -6.89 11.16
C GLY A 308 5.24 -6.82 9.64
N TYR A 309 6.16 -7.31 8.80
CA TYR A 309 6.00 -7.32 7.34
C TYR A 309 6.87 -8.37 6.62
#